data_21bbaf0380ae9dddf1b63ff03f4e56c3
#
_entry.id   21bbaf0380ae9dddf1b63ff03f4e56c3
#
_cell.length_a   1.000
_cell.length_b   1.000
_cell.length_c   1.000
_cell.angle_alpha   90.00
_cell.angle_beta   90.00
_cell.angle_gamma   90.00
#
_symmetry.space_group_name_H-M   'P 1'
#
loop_
_entity.id
_entity.type
_entity.pdbx_description
1 polymer ?
#
loop_
_entity_poly.entity_id
_entity_poly.type
_entity_poly.pdbx_seq_one_letter_code
_entity_poly.pdbx_strand_id
1 'polypeptide(L)'
;MKLNGKVAFITGGTTGIGLETAKRFRAEGAKLAIVGANAQRLAAAGRELGGEALLLQADLRRVDEIERAVAATHEKFGRIDVVFANAGAGTVAPLEAITPAYLDDAVALNFSGTFFTIQKTAPLIPAGGSIIVTTSFLNAVGKPGLSILAALKAASRSLVRTLGAELAPRGIRVNAISPGAISTPFYGKMGLSDAQLSGVAAGLQQQIALRRFGEPAEVAKTALFLASDDASYTTGTELVVDGGLTQF
;
A
#
# COMPACT_ATOMS: atom_id res chain seq x y z
N MET A 1 -22.46 -4.83 4.97
CA MET A 1 -21.02 -5.19 5.04
C MET A 1 -20.51 -5.49 3.64
N LYS A 2 -19.65 -4.64 3.10
CA LYS A 2 -19.17 -4.71 1.71
C LYS A 2 -18.16 -5.84 1.44
N LEU A 3 -17.52 -6.34 2.49
CA LEU A 3 -16.49 -7.40 2.41
C LEU A 3 -16.85 -8.64 3.24
N ASN A 4 -18.14 -8.89 3.48
CA ASN A 4 -18.59 -9.99 4.32
C ASN A 4 -18.03 -11.34 3.86
N GLY A 5 -17.25 -12.01 4.72
CA GLY A 5 -16.63 -13.31 4.47
C GLY A 5 -15.44 -13.28 3.49
N LYS A 6 -15.12 -12.14 2.86
CA LYS A 6 -13.96 -11.99 1.98
C LYS A 6 -12.66 -12.01 2.77
N VAL A 7 -11.59 -12.57 2.20
CA VAL A 7 -10.24 -12.63 2.78
C VAL A 7 -9.39 -11.52 2.17
N ALA A 8 -8.85 -10.64 3.02
CA ALA A 8 -7.98 -9.55 2.62
C ALA A 8 -6.53 -9.78 3.09
N PHE A 9 -5.59 -9.82 2.14
CA PHE A 9 -4.16 -9.90 2.37
C PHE A 9 -3.57 -8.47 2.26
N ILE A 10 -3.04 -7.95 3.37
CA ILE A 10 -2.61 -6.55 3.48
C ILE A 10 -1.14 -6.48 3.85
N THR A 11 -0.29 -5.98 2.94
CA THR A 11 1.12 -5.72 3.23
C THR A 11 1.30 -4.34 3.83
N GLY A 12 2.24 -4.21 4.78
CA GLY A 12 2.40 -2.97 5.54
C GLY A 12 1.18 -2.61 6.39
N GLY A 13 0.41 -3.63 6.80
CA GLY A 13 -0.83 -3.46 7.57
C GLY A 13 -0.64 -3.17 9.06
N THR A 14 0.58 -2.81 9.49
CA THR A 14 0.90 -2.62 10.91
C THR A 14 0.85 -1.18 11.40
N THR A 15 0.80 -0.20 10.50
CA THR A 15 0.75 1.23 10.83
C THR A 15 0.09 2.05 9.70
N GLY A 16 -0.29 3.29 10.00
CA GLY A 16 -0.74 4.28 9.00
C GLY A 16 -1.87 3.79 8.11
N ILE A 17 -1.75 4.01 6.81
CA ILE A 17 -2.78 3.67 5.81
C ILE A 17 -3.14 2.17 5.86
N GLY A 18 -2.13 1.29 5.95
CA GLY A 18 -2.36 -0.16 5.95
C GLY A 18 -3.17 -0.63 7.16
N LEU A 19 -2.83 -0.15 8.35
CA LEU A 19 -3.57 -0.49 9.59
C LEU A 19 -5.00 0.06 9.57
N GLU A 20 -5.16 1.31 9.15
CA GLU A 20 -6.49 1.90 9.07
C GLU A 20 -7.38 1.22 8.02
N THR A 21 -6.78 0.81 6.89
CA THR A 21 -7.46 -0.02 5.89
C THR A 21 -7.86 -1.38 6.47
N ALA A 22 -6.97 -2.03 7.24
CA ALA A 22 -7.29 -3.29 7.92
C ALA A 22 -8.47 -3.15 8.88
N LYS A 23 -8.49 -2.09 9.71
CA LYS A 23 -9.62 -1.79 10.60
C LYS A 23 -10.92 -1.60 9.82
N ARG A 24 -10.85 -0.84 8.72
CA ARG A 24 -12.00 -0.57 7.88
C ARG A 24 -12.53 -1.84 7.20
N PHE A 25 -11.64 -2.67 6.65
CA PHE A 25 -12.02 -3.94 6.01
C PHE A 25 -12.64 -4.92 7.00
N ARG A 26 -12.08 -5.00 8.22
CA ARG A 26 -12.66 -5.80 9.29
C ARG A 26 -14.07 -5.34 9.67
N ALA A 27 -14.29 -4.04 9.83
CA ALA A 27 -15.60 -3.47 10.13
C ALA A 27 -16.65 -3.78 9.04
N GLU A 28 -16.18 -4.07 7.82
CA GLU A 28 -17.02 -4.48 6.69
C GLU A 28 -17.08 -6.02 6.49
N GLY A 29 -16.64 -6.79 7.50
CA GLY A 29 -16.79 -8.24 7.56
C GLY A 29 -15.67 -9.05 6.90
N ALA A 30 -14.53 -8.42 6.54
CA ALA A 30 -13.39 -9.14 5.98
C ALA A 30 -12.64 -9.95 7.06
N LYS A 31 -12.15 -11.13 6.68
CA LYS A 31 -11.08 -11.87 7.36
C LYS A 31 -9.74 -11.28 6.93
N LEU A 32 -8.80 -11.11 7.86
CA LEU A 32 -7.57 -10.38 7.61
C LEU A 32 -6.33 -11.25 7.71
N ALA A 33 -5.43 -11.14 6.73
CA ALA A 33 -4.02 -11.54 6.81
C ALA A 33 -3.16 -10.27 6.73
N ILE A 34 -2.44 -9.96 7.81
CA ILE A 34 -1.65 -8.75 7.98
C ILE A 34 -0.17 -9.08 7.92
N VAL A 35 0.52 -8.50 6.95
CA VAL A 35 1.95 -8.72 6.75
C VAL A 35 2.76 -7.50 7.18
N GLY A 36 3.82 -7.74 7.96
CA GLY A 36 4.75 -6.69 8.39
C GLY A 36 6.08 -7.24 8.86
N ALA A 37 7.16 -6.54 8.61
CA ALA A 37 8.52 -7.01 8.95
C ALA A 37 8.86 -6.90 10.44
N ASN A 38 8.25 -5.96 11.18
CA ASN A 38 8.55 -5.72 12.59
C ASN A 38 7.56 -6.45 13.49
N ALA A 39 8.05 -7.44 14.26
CA ALA A 39 7.24 -8.30 15.13
C ALA A 39 6.46 -7.50 16.20
N GLN A 40 7.08 -6.47 16.80
CA GLN A 40 6.43 -5.68 17.85
C GLN A 40 5.26 -4.86 17.30
N ARG A 41 5.44 -4.21 16.13
CA ARG A 41 4.36 -3.48 15.45
C ARG A 41 3.26 -4.42 14.97
N LEU A 42 3.63 -5.61 14.50
CA LEU A 42 2.68 -6.63 14.08
C LEU A 42 1.80 -7.09 15.26
N ALA A 43 2.42 -7.36 16.41
CA ALA A 43 1.68 -7.71 17.63
C ALA A 43 0.78 -6.57 18.13
N ALA A 44 1.24 -5.31 18.05
CA ALA A 44 0.43 -4.15 18.40
C ALA A 44 -0.80 -4.01 17.47
N ALA A 45 -0.59 -4.14 16.16
CA ALA A 45 -1.68 -4.12 15.18
C ALA A 45 -2.69 -5.25 15.43
N GLY A 46 -2.21 -6.46 15.79
CA GLY A 46 -3.09 -7.58 16.14
C GLY A 46 -4.01 -7.26 17.33
N ARG A 47 -3.51 -6.58 18.35
CA ARG A 47 -4.34 -6.13 19.49
C ARG A 47 -5.40 -5.11 19.05
N GLU A 48 -5.01 -4.13 18.23
CA GLU A 48 -5.95 -3.12 17.70
C GLU A 48 -7.02 -3.74 16.78
N LEU A 49 -6.66 -4.82 16.08
CA LEU A 49 -7.58 -5.58 15.23
C LEU A 49 -8.39 -6.64 16.00
N GLY A 50 -8.32 -6.69 17.35
CA GLY A 50 -9.16 -7.54 18.19
C GLY A 50 -8.85 -9.05 18.11
N GLY A 51 -7.63 -9.44 17.74
CA GLY A 51 -7.10 -10.80 17.91
C GLY A 51 -7.50 -11.84 16.84
N GLU A 52 -8.39 -11.52 15.90
CA GLU A 52 -8.84 -12.48 14.87
C GLU A 52 -8.03 -12.44 13.56
N ALA A 53 -7.18 -11.44 13.38
CA ALA A 53 -6.35 -11.31 12.20
C ALA A 53 -5.21 -12.35 12.21
N LEU A 54 -4.94 -12.95 11.04
CA LEU A 54 -3.73 -13.73 10.83
C LEU A 54 -2.54 -12.77 10.70
N LEU A 55 -1.61 -12.85 11.65
CA LEU A 55 -0.44 -11.98 11.72
C LEU A 55 0.77 -12.70 11.13
N LEU A 56 1.38 -12.12 10.10
CA LEU A 56 2.44 -12.74 9.31
C LEU A 56 3.67 -11.83 9.32
N GLN A 57 4.73 -12.27 9.99
CA GLN A 57 6.00 -11.57 9.92
C GLN A 57 6.72 -11.94 8.63
N ALA A 58 6.94 -10.94 7.78
CA ALA A 58 7.70 -11.10 6.54
C ALA A 58 8.35 -9.78 6.10
N ASP A 59 9.60 -9.86 5.64
CA ASP A 59 10.27 -8.79 4.91
C ASP A 59 10.02 -8.98 3.41
N LEU A 60 9.34 -8.03 2.80
CA LEU A 60 8.98 -8.11 1.38
C LEU A 60 10.17 -7.97 0.42
N ARG A 61 11.37 -7.69 0.89
CA ARG A 61 12.61 -7.79 0.10
C ARG A 61 12.97 -9.24 -0.20
N ARG A 62 12.39 -10.18 0.52
CA ARG A 62 12.66 -11.62 0.46
C ARG A 62 11.45 -12.37 -0.10
N VAL A 63 11.59 -12.88 -1.32
CA VAL A 63 10.50 -13.57 -2.02
C VAL A 63 10.03 -14.81 -1.26
N ASP A 64 10.96 -15.55 -0.66
CA ASP A 64 10.66 -16.73 0.16
C ASP A 64 9.78 -16.40 1.39
N GLU A 65 9.93 -15.19 1.98
CA GLU A 65 9.08 -14.75 3.08
C GLU A 65 7.69 -14.35 2.60
N ILE A 66 7.59 -13.76 1.41
CA ILE A 66 6.30 -13.50 0.76
C ILE A 66 5.56 -14.81 0.50
N GLU A 67 6.25 -15.81 -0.06
CA GLU A 67 5.68 -17.13 -0.35
C GLU A 67 5.14 -17.80 0.92
N ARG A 68 5.91 -17.78 2.01
CA ARG A 68 5.46 -18.32 3.30
C ARG A 68 4.23 -17.61 3.82
N ALA A 69 4.17 -16.28 3.73
CA ALA A 69 3.01 -15.50 4.17
C ALA A 69 1.76 -15.80 3.33
N VAL A 70 1.92 -15.96 2.02
CA VAL A 70 0.81 -16.31 1.12
C VAL A 70 0.33 -17.74 1.40
N ALA A 71 1.25 -18.70 1.56
CA ALA A 71 0.92 -20.09 1.87
C ALA A 71 0.15 -20.20 3.19
N ALA A 72 0.62 -19.55 4.26
CA ALA A 72 -0.07 -19.52 5.56
C ALA A 72 -1.46 -18.88 5.47
N THR A 73 -1.64 -17.87 4.60
CA THR A 73 -2.96 -17.27 4.37
C THR A 73 -3.91 -18.25 3.67
N HIS A 74 -3.39 -18.96 2.66
CA HIS A 74 -4.16 -19.98 1.95
C HIS A 74 -4.53 -21.16 2.87
N GLU A 75 -3.60 -21.64 3.66
CA GLU A 75 -3.84 -22.70 4.65
C GLU A 75 -4.94 -22.30 5.64
N LYS A 76 -4.92 -21.06 6.14
CA LYS A 76 -5.89 -20.58 7.13
C LYS A 76 -7.27 -20.31 6.56
N PHE A 77 -7.35 -19.76 5.34
CA PHE A 77 -8.61 -19.23 4.79
C PHE A 77 -9.06 -19.86 3.47
N GLY A 78 -8.21 -20.65 2.80
CA GLY A 78 -8.48 -21.35 1.55
C GLY A 78 -8.46 -20.47 0.28
N ARG A 79 -8.46 -19.13 0.42
CA ARG A 79 -8.53 -18.17 -0.70
C ARG A 79 -8.02 -16.80 -0.29
N ILE A 80 -7.79 -15.93 -1.26
CA ILE A 80 -7.55 -14.50 -1.07
C ILE A 80 -8.48 -13.74 -2.02
N ASP A 81 -9.35 -12.88 -1.51
CA ASP A 81 -10.29 -12.10 -2.34
C ASP A 81 -9.77 -10.70 -2.65
N VAL A 82 -9.05 -10.11 -1.70
CA VAL A 82 -8.52 -8.75 -1.81
C VAL A 82 -7.04 -8.76 -1.45
N VAL A 83 -6.22 -8.17 -2.30
CA VAL A 83 -4.81 -7.87 -2.00
C VAL A 83 -4.64 -6.38 -1.89
N PHE A 84 -4.16 -5.89 -0.76
CA PHE A 84 -3.73 -4.52 -0.61
C PHE A 84 -2.21 -4.47 -0.49
N ALA A 85 -1.53 -4.29 -1.62
CA ALA A 85 -0.08 -4.14 -1.72
C ALA A 85 0.31 -2.70 -1.35
N ASN A 86 0.44 -2.46 -0.05
CA ASN A 86 0.62 -1.13 0.52
C ASN A 86 2.02 -0.90 1.13
N ALA A 87 2.75 -1.95 1.46
CA ALA A 87 4.07 -1.80 2.07
C ALA A 87 5.01 -0.96 1.20
N GLY A 88 5.73 -0.07 1.83
CA GLY A 88 6.73 0.77 1.20
C GLY A 88 7.43 1.65 2.22
N ALA A 89 8.62 2.08 1.89
CA ALA A 89 9.41 3.03 2.67
C ALA A 89 10.26 3.88 1.72
N GLY A 90 10.74 5.00 2.21
CA GLY A 90 11.69 5.83 1.48
C GLY A 90 12.32 6.85 2.41
N THR A 91 13.54 7.22 2.11
CA THR A 91 14.28 8.28 2.77
C THR A 91 14.54 9.40 1.78
N VAL A 92 14.71 10.62 2.27
CA VAL A 92 15.18 11.74 1.46
C VAL A 92 16.69 11.61 1.30
N ALA A 93 17.16 11.58 0.06
CA ALA A 93 18.59 11.54 -0.23
C ALA A 93 18.89 12.41 -1.48
N PRO A 94 19.88 13.31 -1.44
CA PRO A 94 20.31 14.04 -2.61
C PRO A 94 20.91 13.09 -3.65
N LEU A 95 20.89 13.48 -4.93
CA LEU A 95 21.29 12.59 -6.03
C LEU A 95 22.67 11.98 -5.83
N GLU A 96 23.62 12.77 -5.41
CA GLU A 96 25.02 12.37 -5.18
C GLU A 96 25.23 11.41 -4.00
N ALA A 97 24.26 11.30 -3.10
CA ALA A 97 24.31 10.39 -1.96
C ALA A 97 23.66 9.02 -2.25
N ILE A 98 23.05 8.84 -3.44
CA ILE A 98 22.44 7.57 -3.84
C ILE A 98 23.53 6.56 -4.16
N THR A 99 23.65 5.53 -3.35
CA THR A 99 24.56 4.39 -3.61
C THR A 99 23.81 3.24 -4.32
N PRO A 100 24.54 2.33 -4.98
CA PRO A 100 23.93 1.09 -5.52
C PRO A 100 23.13 0.31 -4.46
N ALA A 101 23.68 0.14 -3.26
CA ALA A 101 23.00 -0.57 -2.18
C ALA A 101 21.68 0.12 -1.73
N TYR A 102 21.66 1.46 -1.71
CA TYR A 102 20.43 2.21 -1.44
C TYR A 102 19.38 1.97 -2.54
N LEU A 103 19.80 2.02 -3.80
CA LEU A 103 18.92 1.77 -4.94
C LEU A 103 18.36 0.33 -4.90
N ASP A 104 19.22 -0.66 -4.69
CA ASP A 104 18.84 -2.06 -4.63
C ASP A 104 17.82 -2.33 -3.50
N ASP A 105 18.05 -1.78 -2.31
CA ASP A 105 17.12 -1.90 -1.17
C ASP A 105 15.76 -1.25 -1.46
N ALA A 106 15.78 -0.06 -2.05
CA ALA A 106 14.56 0.66 -2.42
C ALA A 106 13.75 -0.11 -3.49
N VAL A 107 14.42 -0.64 -4.52
CA VAL A 107 13.81 -1.49 -5.56
C VAL A 107 13.24 -2.77 -4.96
N ALA A 108 14.03 -3.45 -4.11
CA ALA A 108 13.62 -4.70 -3.47
C ALA A 108 12.32 -4.55 -2.68
N LEU A 109 12.20 -3.48 -1.86
CA LEU A 109 11.00 -3.25 -1.06
C LEU A 109 9.83 -2.71 -1.87
N ASN A 110 10.04 -1.58 -2.59
CA ASN A 110 8.92 -0.80 -3.13
C ASN A 110 8.40 -1.31 -4.48
N PHE A 111 9.21 -2.04 -5.24
CA PHE A 111 8.81 -2.58 -6.53
C PHE A 111 8.77 -4.11 -6.54
N SER A 112 9.90 -4.78 -6.28
CA SER A 112 9.97 -6.25 -6.31
C SER A 112 9.03 -6.87 -5.27
N GLY A 113 9.00 -6.34 -4.03
CA GLY A 113 8.10 -6.79 -2.99
C GLY A 113 6.62 -6.64 -3.37
N THR A 114 6.26 -5.53 -4.02
CA THR A 114 4.91 -5.32 -4.56
C THR A 114 4.60 -6.33 -5.67
N PHE A 115 5.50 -6.46 -6.65
CA PHE A 115 5.34 -7.38 -7.79
C PHE A 115 5.17 -8.83 -7.32
N PHE A 116 6.09 -9.33 -6.49
CA PHE A 116 6.03 -10.71 -6.01
C PHE A 116 4.85 -10.96 -5.06
N THR A 117 4.43 -9.97 -4.28
CA THR A 117 3.17 -10.08 -3.52
C THR A 117 2.00 -10.36 -4.45
N ILE A 118 1.87 -9.60 -5.53
CA ILE A 118 0.80 -9.80 -6.52
C ILE A 118 0.97 -11.15 -7.24
N GLN A 119 2.17 -11.47 -7.72
CA GLN A 119 2.45 -12.71 -8.42
C GLN A 119 2.09 -13.95 -7.60
N LYS A 120 2.49 -13.98 -6.31
CA LYS A 120 2.25 -15.14 -5.44
C LYS A 120 0.80 -15.25 -4.95
N THR A 121 0.10 -14.13 -4.81
CA THR A 121 -1.32 -14.14 -4.41
C THR A 121 -2.25 -14.37 -5.59
N ALA A 122 -1.93 -13.92 -6.79
CA ALA A 122 -2.80 -13.98 -7.97
C ALA A 122 -3.41 -15.37 -8.25
N PRO A 123 -2.69 -16.51 -8.14
CA PRO A 123 -3.28 -17.84 -8.34
C PRO A 123 -4.43 -18.18 -7.38
N LEU A 124 -4.45 -17.56 -6.20
CA LEU A 124 -5.41 -17.82 -5.12
C LEU A 124 -6.61 -16.86 -5.15
N ILE A 125 -6.61 -15.90 -6.07
CA ILE A 125 -7.67 -14.91 -6.19
C ILE A 125 -8.76 -15.46 -7.14
N PRO A 126 -10.01 -15.60 -6.68
CA PRO A 126 -11.13 -16.00 -7.53
C PRO A 126 -11.61 -14.87 -8.43
N ALA A 127 -12.48 -15.19 -9.39
CA ALA A 127 -13.24 -14.18 -10.13
C ALA A 127 -14.01 -13.26 -9.17
N GLY A 128 -14.04 -11.96 -9.48
CA GLY A 128 -14.57 -10.92 -8.61
C GLY A 128 -13.57 -10.39 -7.58
N GLY A 129 -12.33 -10.91 -7.56
CA GLY A 129 -11.28 -10.44 -6.67
C GLY A 129 -10.71 -9.08 -7.04
N SER A 130 -9.99 -8.46 -6.10
CA SER A 130 -9.44 -7.10 -6.27
C SER A 130 -8.01 -7.00 -5.75
N ILE A 131 -7.12 -6.43 -6.56
CA ILE A 131 -5.76 -6.08 -6.20
C ILE A 131 -5.66 -4.55 -6.18
N ILE A 132 -5.14 -4.00 -5.08
CA ILE A 132 -4.98 -2.56 -4.88
C ILE A 132 -3.52 -2.30 -4.54
N VAL A 133 -2.89 -1.39 -5.28
CA VAL A 133 -1.49 -1.01 -5.09
C VAL A 133 -1.39 0.42 -4.57
N THR A 134 -0.64 0.65 -3.52
CA THR A 134 -0.34 2.00 -3.05
C THR A 134 0.80 2.60 -3.86
N THR A 135 0.47 3.56 -4.71
CA THR A 135 1.41 4.42 -5.43
C THR A 135 1.74 5.67 -4.60
N SER A 136 1.82 6.83 -5.17
CA SER A 136 2.04 8.10 -4.47
C SER A 136 1.82 9.28 -5.42
N PHE A 137 1.45 10.43 -4.88
CA PHE A 137 1.48 11.70 -5.62
C PHE A 137 2.84 11.97 -6.29
N LEU A 138 3.92 11.38 -5.78
CA LEU A 138 5.28 11.50 -6.34
C LEU A 138 5.42 10.89 -7.74
N ASN A 139 4.48 10.06 -8.19
CA ASN A 139 4.50 9.55 -9.56
C ASN A 139 4.07 10.61 -10.60
N ALA A 140 3.50 11.73 -10.15
CA ALA A 140 2.99 12.83 -10.98
C ALA A 140 3.79 14.13 -10.81
N VAL A 141 4.56 14.28 -9.71
CA VAL A 141 5.33 15.49 -9.43
C VAL A 141 6.77 15.19 -9.01
N GLY A 142 7.72 16.04 -9.41
CA GLY A 142 9.11 15.96 -8.96
C GLY A 142 9.30 16.66 -7.60
N LYS A 143 9.99 15.99 -6.69
CA LYS A 143 10.41 16.56 -5.40
C LYS A 143 11.89 16.25 -5.17
N PRO A 144 12.74 17.27 -4.90
CA PRO A 144 14.16 17.06 -4.62
C PRO A 144 14.37 16.00 -3.51
N GLY A 145 15.37 15.15 -3.68
CA GLY A 145 15.73 14.10 -2.73
C GLY A 145 14.81 12.85 -2.76
N LEU A 146 13.81 12.80 -3.63
CA LEU A 146 12.87 11.67 -3.70
C LEU A 146 12.88 10.96 -5.08
N SER A 147 13.96 11.12 -5.86
CA SER A 147 14.06 10.60 -7.22
C SER A 147 13.76 9.10 -7.33
N ILE A 148 14.36 8.29 -6.47
CA ILE A 148 14.18 6.83 -6.50
C ILE A 148 12.75 6.44 -6.11
N LEU A 149 12.21 7.02 -5.03
CA LEU A 149 10.85 6.70 -4.59
C LEU A 149 9.82 7.12 -5.67
N ALA A 150 9.99 8.30 -6.26
CA ALA A 150 9.13 8.79 -7.33
C ALA A 150 9.14 7.84 -8.55
N ALA A 151 10.33 7.44 -9.00
CA ALA A 151 10.49 6.50 -10.12
C ALA A 151 9.82 5.15 -9.83
N LEU A 152 10.00 4.57 -8.62
CA LEU A 152 9.42 3.29 -8.24
C LEU A 152 7.88 3.37 -8.12
N LYS A 153 7.33 4.51 -7.68
CA LYS A 153 5.88 4.71 -7.64
C LYS A 153 5.28 4.90 -9.03
N ALA A 154 6.00 5.53 -9.96
CA ALA A 154 5.63 5.60 -11.37
C ALA A 154 5.68 4.22 -12.04
N ALA A 155 6.71 3.41 -11.76
CA ALA A 155 6.81 2.02 -12.21
C ALA A 155 5.62 1.18 -11.68
N SER A 156 5.26 1.31 -10.40
CA SER A 156 4.10 0.64 -9.81
C SER A 156 2.79 1.07 -10.48
N ARG A 157 2.64 2.35 -10.85
CA ARG A 157 1.48 2.84 -11.61
C ARG A 157 1.39 2.20 -13.01
N SER A 158 2.52 2.05 -13.69
CA SER A 158 2.57 1.36 -15.00
C SER A 158 2.22 -0.12 -14.85
N LEU A 159 2.76 -0.80 -13.82
CA LEU A 159 2.47 -2.19 -13.50
C LEU A 159 0.97 -2.44 -13.33
N VAL A 160 0.25 -1.55 -12.64
CA VAL A 160 -1.21 -1.66 -12.40
C VAL A 160 -1.99 -1.70 -13.72
N ARG A 161 -1.60 -0.93 -14.75
CA ARG A 161 -2.27 -0.96 -16.05
C ARG A 161 -2.08 -2.31 -16.74
N THR A 162 -0.85 -2.82 -16.76
CA THR A 162 -0.50 -4.08 -17.40
C THR A 162 -1.18 -5.26 -16.71
N LEU A 163 -1.06 -5.35 -15.39
CA LEU A 163 -1.69 -6.43 -14.61
C LEU A 163 -3.22 -6.34 -14.63
N GLY A 164 -3.78 -5.13 -14.73
CA GLY A 164 -5.22 -4.94 -14.94
C GLY A 164 -5.69 -5.59 -16.23
N ALA A 165 -4.94 -5.44 -17.32
CA ALA A 165 -5.24 -6.08 -18.61
C ALA A 165 -5.02 -7.60 -18.55
N GLU A 166 -3.91 -8.07 -17.94
CA GLU A 166 -3.58 -9.50 -17.86
C GLU A 166 -4.56 -10.31 -17.01
N LEU A 167 -5.06 -9.72 -15.91
CA LEU A 167 -5.93 -10.41 -14.96
C LEU A 167 -7.42 -10.21 -15.22
N ALA A 168 -7.81 -9.25 -16.08
CA ALA A 168 -9.20 -9.00 -16.45
C ALA A 168 -9.92 -10.24 -17.02
N PRO A 169 -9.31 -11.09 -17.90
CA PRO A 169 -9.95 -12.32 -18.37
C PRO A 169 -10.31 -13.31 -17.26
N ARG A 170 -9.65 -13.21 -16.10
CA ARG A 170 -9.95 -14.00 -14.90
C ARG A 170 -11.00 -13.33 -13.99
N GLY A 171 -11.54 -12.18 -14.38
CA GLY A 171 -12.47 -11.40 -13.57
C GLY A 171 -11.81 -10.74 -12.35
N ILE A 172 -10.49 -10.51 -12.36
CA ILE A 172 -9.75 -9.87 -11.26
C ILE A 172 -9.47 -8.42 -11.65
N ARG A 173 -9.82 -7.49 -10.78
CA ARG A 173 -9.56 -6.06 -10.97
C ARG A 173 -8.23 -5.66 -10.33
N VAL A 174 -7.46 -4.82 -10.99
CA VAL A 174 -6.20 -4.28 -10.46
C VAL A 174 -6.22 -2.76 -10.56
N ASN A 175 -6.12 -2.07 -9.43
CA ASN A 175 -6.17 -0.61 -9.36
C ASN A 175 -5.08 -0.06 -8.44
N ALA A 176 -4.84 1.24 -8.53
CA ALA A 176 -3.94 1.95 -7.63
C ALA A 176 -4.67 2.98 -6.79
N ILE A 177 -4.11 3.28 -5.64
CA ILE A 177 -4.41 4.48 -4.87
C ILE A 177 -3.14 5.32 -4.82
N SER A 178 -3.25 6.61 -5.15
CA SER A 178 -2.17 7.58 -5.06
C SER A 178 -2.41 8.55 -3.91
N PRO A 179 -1.91 8.26 -2.70
CA PRO A 179 -2.03 9.17 -1.58
C PRO A 179 -1.15 10.41 -1.78
N GLY A 180 -1.67 11.56 -1.34
CA GLY A 180 -0.88 12.77 -1.13
C GLY A 180 -0.14 12.76 0.21
N ALA A 181 -0.03 13.92 0.84
CA ALA A 181 0.50 14.06 2.19
C ALA A 181 -0.55 13.56 3.21
N ILE A 182 -0.31 12.39 3.80
CA ILE A 182 -1.19 11.74 4.79
C ILE A 182 -0.50 11.69 6.15
N SER A 183 -1.21 12.04 7.22
CA SER A 183 -0.73 12.00 8.61
C SER A 183 -0.41 10.56 9.04
N THR A 184 0.83 10.12 8.85
CA THR A 184 1.28 8.76 9.16
C THR A 184 2.67 8.74 9.76
N PRO A 185 3.09 7.65 10.44
CA PRO A 185 4.45 7.47 10.90
C PRO A 185 5.51 7.38 9.78
N PHE A 186 5.11 7.44 8.52
CA PHE A 186 6.02 7.40 7.37
C PHE A 186 7.04 8.54 7.40
N TYR A 187 6.60 9.75 7.72
CA TYR A 187 7.46 10.94 7.75
C TYR A 187 8.60 10.84 8.77
N GLY A 188 8.36 10.26 9.93
CA GLY A 188 9.39 10.02 10.95
C GLY A 188 10.49 9.03 10.53
N LYS A 189 10.37 8.39 9.36
CA LYS A 189 11.37 7.46 8.81
C LYS A 189 12.15 8.04 7.63
N MET A 190 11.91 9.32 7.28
CA MET A 190 12.52 9.95 6.11
C MET A 190 13.97 10.41 6.36
N GLY A 191 14.52 10.21 7.55
CA GLY A 191 15.88 10.62 7.89
C GLY A 191 16.06 12.13 8.10
N LEU A 192 14.96 12.85 8.33
CA LEU A 192 14.95 14.31 8.56
C LEU A 192 14.83 14.60 10.07
N SER A 193 15.41 15.71 10.50
CA SER A 193 15.20 16.25 11.86
C SER A 193 13.78 16.80 12.02
N ASP A 194 13.31 16.96 13.26
CA ASP A 194 11.97 17.49 13.55
C ASP A 194 11.75 18.89 12.96
N ALA A 195 12.77 19.75 12.98
CA ALA A 195 12.71 21.07 12.37
C ALA A 195 12.56 21.00 10.85
N GLN A 196 13.29 20.09 10.20
CA GLN A 196 13.16 19.84 8.76
C GLN A 196 11.78 19.26 8.40
N LEU A 197 11.29 18.30 9.20
CA LEU A 197 9.96 17.74 9.03
C LEU A 197 8.86 18.79 9.16
N SER A 198 8.98 19.68 10.15
CA SER A 198 8.03 20.79 10.34
C SER A 198 8.03 21.75 9.15
N GLY A 199 9.21 22.09 8.62
CA GLY A 199 9.33 22.93 7.43
C GLY A 199 8.74 22.29 6.18
N VAL A 200 9.02 21.01 5.95
CA VAL A 200 8.45 20.23 4.83
C VAL A 200 6.93 20.15 4.97
N ALA A 201 6.43 19.89 6.18
CA ALA A 201 4.99 19.79 6.43
C ALA A 201 4.27 21.11 6.15
N ALA A 202 4.80 22.25 6.63
CA ALA A 202 4.24 23.57 6.36
C ALA A 202 4.23 23.90 4.86
N GLY A 203 5.33 23.61 4.16
CA GLY A 203 5.43 23.82 2.72
C GLY A 203 4.47 22.96 1.90
N LEU A 204 4.29 21.68 2.27
CA LEU A 204 3.31 20.80 1.64
C LEU A 204 1.88 21.27 1.91
N GLN A 205 1.58 21.67 3.14
CA GLN A 205 0.24 22.14 3.50
C GLN A 205 -0.19 23.37 2.70
N GLN A 206 0.75 24.27 2.36
CA GLN A 206 0.49 25.42 1.49
C GLN A 206 0.20 25.03 0.05
N GLN A 207 0.77 23.92 -0.46
CA GLN A 207 0.58 23.44 -1.80
C GLN A 207 -0.73 22.61 -1.94
N ILE A 208 -1.20 22.01 -0.86
CA ILE A 208 -2.44 21.23 -0.85
C ILE A 208 -3.64 22.18 -0.98
N ALA A 209 -4.53 21.97 -1.97
CA ALA A 209 -5.68 22.84 -2.19
C ALA A 209 -6.62 22.85 -0.96
N LEU A 210 -6.82 21.69 -0.31
CA LEU A 210 -7.62 21.59 0.94
C LEU A 210 -6.90 22.09 2.19
N ARG A 211 -5.66 22.61 2.08
CA ARG A 211 -4.88 23.25 3.15
C ARG A 211 -4.62 22.40 4.40
N ARG A 212 -4.73 21.10 4.30
CA ARG A 212 -4.44 20.15 5.37
C ARG A 212 -3.86 18.85 4.83
N PHE A 213 -3.19 18.12 5.68
CA PHE A 213 -2.87 16.72 5.41
C PHE A 213 -4.16 15.89 5.43
N GLY A 214 -4.16 14.83 4.62
CA GLY A 214 -5.19 13.81 4.70
C GLY A 214 -4.97 12.88 5.89
N GLU A 215 -6.03 12.21 6.32
CA GLU A 215 -5.98 11.19 7.35
C GLU A 215 -5.94 9.79 6.72
N PRO A 216 -5.27 8.80 7.36
CA PRO A 216 -5.27 7.42 6.89
C PRO A 216 -6.66 6.85 6.59
N ALA A 217 -7.68 7.27 7.36
CA ALA A 217 -9.07 6.87 7.18
C ALA A 217 -9.67 7.33 5.84
N GLU A 218 -9.20 8.45 5.27
CA GLU A 218 -9.66 8.94 3.98
C GLU A 218 -9.15 8.03 2.85
N VAL A 219 -7.90 7.58 2.94
CA VAL A 219 -7.33 6.60 2.00
C VAL A 219 -7.97 5.22 2.17
N ALA A 220 -8.24 4.81 3.42
CA ALA A 220 -8.89 3.53 3.72
C ALA A 220 -10.33 3.43 3.14
N LYS A 221 -11.07 4.55 3.06
CA LYS A 221 -12.38 4.59 2.39
C LYS A 221 -12.26 4.31 0.90
N THR A 222 -11.25 4.89 0.24
CA THR A 222 -10.97 4.63 -1.18
C THR A 222 -10.52 3.19 -1.40
N ALA A 223 -9.70 2.63 -0.50
CA ALA A 223 -9.31 1.22 -0.54
C ALA A 223 -10.54 0.30 -0.40
N LEU A 224 -11.49 0.61 0.48
CA LEU A 224 -12.74 -0.13 0.63
C LEU A 224 -13.59 -0.08 -0.65
N PHE A 225 -13.72 1.08 -1.28
CA PHE A 225 -14.41 1.20 -2.56
C PHE A 225 -13.79 0.27 -3.61
N LEU A 226 -12.48 0.33 -3.80
CA LEU A 226 -11.78 -0.51 -4.79
C LEU A 226 -11.83 -2.00 -4.45
N ALA A 227 -11.87 -2.36 -3.17
CA ALA A 227 -11.95 -3.75 -2.70
C ALA A 227 -13.34 -4.37 -2.90
N SER A 228 -14.38 -3.54 -2.90
CA SER A 228 -15.78 -3.97 -2.93
C SER A 228 -16.36 -4.06 -4.35
N ASP A 229 -17.58 -4.59 -4.44
CA ASP A 229 -18.33 -4.69 -5.69
C ASP A 229 -18.81 -3.31 -6.19
N ASP A 230 -18.74 -2.25 -5.37
CA ASP A 230 -18.99 -0.87 -5.80
C ASP A 230 -18.04 -0.44 -6.94
N ALA A 231 -16.85 -1.07 -7.03
CA ALA A 231 -15.86 -0.83 -8.07
C ALA A 231 -15.87 -1.92 -9.16
N SER A 232 -16.97 -2.66 -9.34
CA SER A 232 -17.06 -3.82 -10.24
C SER A 232 -16.69 -3.52 -11.70
N TYR A 233 -16.84 -2.27 -12.15
CA TYR A 233 -16.47 -1.83 -13.51
C TYR A 233 -15.20 -0.94 -13.52
N THR A 234 -14.37 -1.02 -12.48
CA THR A 234 -13.16 -0.20 -12.31
C THR A 234 -11.91 -1.10 -12.27
N THR A 235 -11.08 -1.05 -13.32
CA THR A 235 -9.78 -1.73 -13.38
C THR A 235 -8.75 -0.91 -14.15
N GLY A 236 -7.47 -1.07 -13.86
CA GLY A 236 -6.36 -0.34 -14.49
C GLY A 236 -6.24 1.13 -14.09
N THR A 237 -7.10 1.64 -13.21
CA THR A 237 -7.12 3.05 -12.80
C THR A 237 -6.20 3.35 -11.62
N GLU A 238 -6.00 4.63 -11.38
CA GLU A 238 -5.40 5.17 -10.17
C GLU A 238 -6.32 6.23 -9.59
N LEU A 239 -6.76 6.01 -8.35
CA LEU A 239 -7.54 7.01 -7.61
C LEU A 239 -6.61 7.87 -6.76
N VAL A 240 -6.58 9.17 -7.07
CA VAL A 240 -5.77 10.16 -6.35
C VAL A 240 -6.52 10.60 -5.09
N VAL A 241 -5.83 10.56 -3.93
CA VAL A 241 -6.36 10.96 -2.62
C VAL A 241 -5.34 11.91 -1.99
N ASP A 242 -5.27 13.13 -2.46
CA ASP A 242 -4.17 14.07 -2.18
C ASP A 242 -4.60 15.50 -1.80
N GLY A 243 -5.89 15.73 -1.61
CA GLY A 243 -6.42 17.06 -1.27
C GLY A 243 -6.22 18.10 -2.37
N GLY A 244 -6.03 17.66 -3.63
CA GLY A 244 -5.77 18.53 -4.78
C GLY A 244 -4.30 18.91 -4.98
N LEU A 245 -3.37 18.25 -4.27
CA LEU A 245 -1.93 18.56 -4.34
C LEU A 245 -1.35 18.45 -5.76
N THR A 246 -1.86 17.52 -6.59
CA THR A 246 -1.37 17.26 -7.94
C THR A 246 -2.35 17.65 -9.04
N GLN A 247 -3.50 18.24 -8.71
CA GLN A 247 -4.58 18.49 -9.66
C GLN A 247 -4.65 19.97 -10.10
N PHE A 248 -3.95 20.86 -9.39
CA PHE A 248 -3.96 22.30 -9.67
C PHE A 248 -2.55 22.89 -9.72
#